data_fe2459b8c1c5343727951dd4f1c80569
#
_entry.id   fe2459b8c1c5343727951dd4f1c80569
#
_cell.length_a   1.000
_cell.length_b   1.000
_cell.length_c   1.000
_cell.angle_alpha   90.00
_cell.angle_beta   90.00
_cell.angle_gamma   90.00
#
_symmetry.space_group_name_H-M   'P 1'
#
loop_
_entity.id
_entity.type
_entity.pdbx_description
1 polymer ?
#
loop_
_entity_poly.entity_id
_entity_poly.type
_entity_poly.pdbx_seq_one_letter_code
_entity_poly.pdbx_strand_id
1 'polypeptide(L)'
;MSDQTLCAAGTSNLARECRDLAHVCEATSAASRELDERIARTIFPGLADLEEVEIAVWRHGDGSRVRALRYSGDKAAAATLVPPGHWVERDADLQDRIWIFGPGSDDAVSARHVLEPLAISAACLRMHARLKGVSPPR
;
A
#
# COMPACT_ATOMS: atom_id res chain seq x y z
N MET A 1 -16.05 -26.23 -3.69
CA MET A 1 -14.62 -26.43 -3.93
C MET A 1 -13.96 -25.20 -4.52
N SER A 2 -14.44 -24.75 -5.64
CA SER A 2 -13.82 -23.62 -6.32
C SER A 2 -13.91 -22.32 -5.54
N ASP A 3 -14.99 -22.11 -4.77
CA ASP A 3 -15.15 -20.86 -4.04
C ASP A 3 -14.08 -20.66 -2.99
N GLN A 4 -13.77 -21.70 -2.21
CA GLN A 4 -12.71 -21.61 -1.24
C GLN A 4 -11.35 -21.36 -1.89
N THR A 5 -11.11 -22.07 -2.98
CA THR A 5 -9.87 -21.90 -3.72
C THR A 5 -9.72 -20.49 -4.25
N LEU A 6 -10.82 -19.94 -4.79
CA LEU A 6 -10.80 -18.57 -5.31
C LEU A 6 -10.57 -17.54 -4.21
N CYS A 7 -11.19 -17.72 -3.05
CA CYS A 7 -10.98 -16.80 -1.93
C CYS A 7 -9.54 -16.83 -1.44
N ALA A 8 -8.98 -18.03 -1.28
CA ALA A 8 -7.59 -18.16 -0.86
C ALA A 8 -6.65 -17.57 -1.90
N ALA A 9 -6.91 -17.83 -3.17
CA ALA A 9 -6.10 -17.30 -4.26
C ALA A 9 -6.19 -15.79 -4.31
N GLY A 10 -7.40 -15.23 -4.09
CA GLY A 10 -7.58 -13.78 -4.07
C GLY A 10 -6.79 -13.11 -2.97
N THR A 11 -6.80 -13.69 -1.76
CA THR A 11 -6.03 -13.15 -0.63
C THR A 11 -4.54 -13.23 -0.90
N SER A 12 -4.07 -14.35 -1.41
CA SER A 12 -2.66 -14.52 -1.78
C SER A 12 -2.25 -13.54 -2.87
N ASN A 13 -3.13 -13.31 -3.85
CA ASN A 13 -2.84 -12.38 -4.92
C ASN A 13 -2.74 -10.95 -4.42
N LEU A 14 -3.61 -10.54 -3.49
CA LEU A 14 -3.55 -9.20 -2.92
C LEU A 14 -2.24 -8.99 -2.15
N ALA A 15 -1.83 -9.98 -1.38
CA ALA A 15 -0.56 -9.90 -0.66
C ALA A 15 0.60 -9.79 -1.64
N ARG A 16 0.57 -10.59 -2.71
CA ARG A 16 1.61 -10.55 -3.73
C ARG A 16 1.63 -9.20 -4.44
N GLU A 17 0.46 -8.68 -4.80
CA GLU A 17 0.37 -7.37 -5.44
C GLU A 17 0.97 -6.29 -4.56
N CYS A 18 0.69 -6.32 -3.26
CA CYS A 18 1.27 -5.37 -2.32
C CYS A 18 2.79 -5.47 -2.31
N ARG A 19 3.33 -6.70 -2.25
CA ARG A 19 4.78 -6.89 -2.24
C ARG A 19 5.42 -6.43 -3.55
N ASP A 20 4.80 -6.77 -4.68
CA ASP A 20 5.33 -6.37 -5.98
C ASP A 20 5.32 -4.86 -6.13
N LEU A 21 4.25 -4.22 -5.69
CA LEU A 21 4.13 -2.78 -5.77
C LEU A 21 5.12 -2.08 -4.83
N ALA A 22 5.42 -2.69 -3.68
CA ALA A 22 6.45 -2.17 -2.79
C ALA A 22 7.80 -2.13 -3.51
N HIS A 23 8.14 -3.19 -4.25
CA HIS A 23 9.37 -3.21 -5.04
C HIS A 23 9.35 -2.12 -6.13
N VAL A 24 8.20 -1.89 -6.75
CA VAL A 24 8.08 -0.82 -7.75
C VAL A 24 8.36 0.53 -7.09
N CYS A 25 7.81 0.77 -5.91
CA CYS A 25 8.05 2.03 -5.19
C CYS A 25 9.52 2.22 -4.87
N GLU A 26 10.22 1.15 -4.49
CA GLU A 26 11.65 1.24 -4.21
C GLU A 26 12.49 1.45 -5.46
N ALA A 27 12.02 0.95 -6.59
CA ALA A 27 12.79 0.97 -7.84
C ALA A 27 12.53 2.22 -8.70
N THR A 28 11.41 2.90 -8.49
CA THR A 28 11.07 4.07 -9.28
C THR A 28 11.90 5.28 -8.85
N SER A 29 12.21 6.14 -9.81
CA SER A 29 13.04 7.31 -9.52
C SER A 29 12.23 8.54 -9.14
N ALA A 30 10.92 8.53 -9.36
CA ALA A 30 10.11 9.73 -9.16
C ALA A 30 8.65 9.36 -8.85
N ALA A 31 7.97 10.30 -8.20
CA ALA A 31 6.54 10.20 -7.97
C ALA A 31 5.76 10.28 -9.26
N SER A 32 4.58 9.66 -9.31
CA SER A 32 3.68 9.78 -10.45
C SER A 32 2.26 9.51 -10.03
N ARG A 33 1.31 10.06 -10.79
CA ARG A 33 -0.11 9.79 -10.54
C ARG A 33 -0.49 8.35 -10.90
N GLU A 34 0.19 7.78 -11.88
CA GLU A 34 -0.01 6.38 -12.23
C GLU A 34 0.34 5.47 -11.07
N LEU A 35 1.43 5.78 -10.37
CA LEU A 35 1.82 5.02 -9.19
C LEU A 35 0.84 5.23 -8.05
N ASP A 36 0.39 6.47 -7.84
CA ASP A 36 -0.62 6.77 -6.83
C ASP A 36 -1.90 5.95 -7.08
N GLU A 37 -2.31 5.86 -8.35
CA GLU A 37 -3.48 5.08 -8.73
C GLU A 37 -3.31 3.60 -8.40
N ARG A 38 -2.16 3.04 -8.72
CA ARG A 38 -1.88 1.61 -8.43
C ARG A 38 -1.92 1.35 -6.93
N ILE A 39 -1.34 2.25 -6.14
CA ILE A 39 -1.36 2.13 -4.69
C ILE A 39 -2.80 2.17 -4.18
N ALA A 40 -3.58 3.15 -4.65
CA ALA A 40 -4.98 3.28 -4.23
C ALA A 40 -5.79 2.04 -4.57
N ARG A 41 -5.66 1.53 -5.79
CA ARG A 41 -6.41 0.35 -6.22
C ARG A 41 -6.04 -0.89 -5.40
N THR A 42 -4.78 -0.99 -5.03
CA THR A 42 -4.30 -2.15 -4.27
C THR A 42 -4.78 -2.09 -2.82
N ILE A 43 -4.74 -0.90 -2.21
CA ILE A 43 -5.15 -0.72 -0.81
C ILE A 43 -6.67 -0.66 -0.67
N PHE A 44 -7.36 -0.10 -1.66
CA PHE A 44 -8.81 0.09 -1.62
C PHE A 44 -9.46 -0.65 -2.80
N PRO A 45 -9.62 -1.98 -2.70
CA PRO A 45 -10.16 -2.75 -3.82
C PRO A 45 -11.57 -2.35 -4.24
N GLY A 46 -12.34 -1.69 -3.35
CA GLY A 46 -13.66 -1.18 -3.72
C GLY A 46 -13.64 -0.17 -4.86
N LEU A 47 -12.50 0.43 -5.14
CA LEU A 47 -12.39 1.36 -6.27
C LEU A 47 -12.67 0.67 -7.61
N ALA A 48 -12.49 -0.65 -7.68
CA ALA A 48 -12.78 -1.40 -8.91
C ALA A 48 -14.25 -1.32 -9.31
N ASP A 49 -15.15 -1.02 -8.35
CA ASP A 49 -16.57 -0.90 -8.62
C ASP A 49 -16.97 0.49 -9.11
N LEU A 50 -16.05 1.42 -9.15
CA LEU A 50 -16.31 2.80 -9.56
C LEU A 50 -15.79 3.04 -10.97
N GLU A 51 -16.35 4.05 -11.63
CA GLU A 51 -15.91 4.44 -12.96
C GLU A 51 -14.65 5.32 -12.84
N GLU A 52 -13.57 4.89 -13.50
CA GLU A 52 -12.37 5.72 -13.56
C GLU A 52 -12.55 6.77 -14.63
N VAL A 53 -12.49 8.06 -14.26
CA VAL A 53 -12.72 9.16 -15.18
C VAL A 53 -11.44 9.86 -15.59
N GLU A 54 -10.40 9.78 -14.74
CA GLU A 54 -9.06 10.29 -15.04
C GLU A 54 -8.07 9.42 -14.27
N ILE A 55 -6.78 9.56 -14.57
CA ILE A 55 -5.76 8.85 -13.83
C ILE A 55 -5.91 9.20 -12.34
N ALA A 56 -6.08 8.19 -11.50
CA ALA A 56 -6.20 8.31 -10.05
C ALA A 56 -7.47 9.05 -9.60
N VAL A 57 -8.49 9.12 -10.44
CA VAL A 57 -9.77 9.74 -10.09
C VAL A 57 -10.92 8.83 -10.51
N TRP A 58 -11.82 8.55 -9.59
CA TRP A 58 -12.98 7.68 -9.82
C TRP A 58 -14.26 8.44 -9.50
N ARG A 59 -15.36 7.98 -10.06
CA ARG A 59 -16.65 8.61 -9.87
C ARG A 59 -17.67 7.60 -9.33
N HIS A 60 -18.38 7.99 -8.28
CA HIS A 60 -19.52 7.23 -7.76
C HIS A 60 -20.74 7.39 -8.66
N GLY A 61 -21.72 6.48 -8.48
CA GLY A 61 -22.95 6.54 -9.24
C GLY A 61 -23.73 7.83 -9.05
N ASP A 62 -23.56 8.51 -7.91
CA ASP A 62 -24.22 9.77 -7.62
C ASP A 62 -23.49 10.99 -8.22
N GLY A 63 -22.39 10.76 -8.93
CA GLY A 63 -21.60 11.81 -9.54
C GLY A 63 -20.46 12.35 -8.71
N SER A 64 -20.39 12.02 -7.44
CA SER A 64 -19.28 12.48 -6.61
C SER A 64 -17.98 11.77 -7.01
N ARG A 65 -16.85 12.45 -6.78
CA ARG A 65 -15.55 11.95 -7.20
C ARG A 65 -14.66 11.62 -6.01
N VAL A 66 -13.84 10.58 -6.21
CA VAL A 66 -12.80 10.17 -5.25
C VAL A 66 -11.46 10.26 -5.96
N ARG A 67 -10.49 10.88 -5.31
CA ARG A 67 -9.13 10.99 -5.83
C ARG A 67 -8.18 10.19 -4.96
N ALA A 68 -7.24 9.51 -5.59
CA ALA A 68 -6.12 8.95 -4.85
C ALA A 68 -5.30 10.11 -4.28
N LEU A 69 -4.83 9.95 -3.07
CA LEU A 69 -3.87 10.90 -2.51
C LEU A 69 -2.54 10.76 -3.25
N ARG A 70 -1.64 11.70 -3.03
CA ARG A 70 -0.33 11.69 -3.70
C ARG A 70 0.66 10.86 -2.90
N TYR A 71 0.37 9.56 -2.80
CA TYR A 71 1.17 8.64 -1.97
C TYR A 71 2.64 8.61 -2.35
N SER A 72 2.93 8.72 -3.64
CA SER A 72 4.30 8.61 -4.12
C SER A 72 5.08 9.91 -3.97
N GLY A 73 4.39 11.05 -3.79
CA GLY A 73 5.05 12.35 -3.79
C GLY A 73 4.86 13.18 -2.53
N ASP A 74 3.97 12.76 -1.61
CA ASP A 74 3.64 13.53 -0.43
C ASP A 74 3.77 12.62 0.80
N LYS A 75 4.64 13.01 1.71
CA LYS A 75 4.90 12.24 2.93
C LYS A 75 3.63 12.07 3.76
N ALA A 76 2.83 13.12 3.92
CA ALA A 76 1.59 13.04 4.70
C ALA A 76 0.61 12.07 4.05
N ALA A 77 0.51 12.10 2.73
CA ALA A 77 -0.36 11.17 2.00
C ALA A 77 0.12 9.73 2.19
N ALA A 78 1.43 9.49 2.04
CA ALA A 78 1.99 8.16 2.22
C ALA A 78 1.72 7.64 3.64
N ALA A 79 1.80 8.52 4.63
CA ALA A 79 1.58 8.15 6.03
C ALA A 79 0.15 7.67 6.28
N THR A 80 -0.82 8.08 5.46
CA THR A 80 -2.20 7.59 5.61
C THR A 80 -2.34 6.10 5.29
N LEU A 81 -1.33 5.51 4.65
CA LEU A 81 -1.35 4.08 4.33
C LEU A 81 -0.96 3.20 5.52
N VAL A 82 -0.45 3.78 6.59
CA VAL A 82 -0.04 3.01 7.77
C VAL A 82 -1.28 2.33 8.36
N PRO A 83 -1.25 0.99 8.53
CA PRO A 83 -2.41 0.29 9.09
C PRO A 83 -2.71 0.73 10.51
N PRO A 84 -3.98 0.60 10.96
CA PRO A 84 -4.33 0.95 12.34
C PRO A 84 -3.45 0.20 13.34
N GLY A 85 -3.06 0.88 14.40
CA GLY A 85 -2.24 0.29 15.46
C GLY A 85 -0.76 0.17 15.11
N HIS A 86 -0.36 0.61 13.93
CA HIS A 86 1.02 0.58 13.48
C HIS A 86 1.59 2.01 13.45
N TRP A 87 2.91 2.12 13.37
CA TRP A 87 3.55 3.43 13.33
C TRP A 87 4.84 3.38 12.53
N VAL A 88 5.30 4.56 12.10
CA VAL A 88 6.47 4.75 11.26
C VAL A 88 7.65 5.18 12.11
N GLU A 89 8.82 4.61 11.85
CA GLU A 89 10.07 5.08 12.44
C GLU A 89 11.15 5.15 11.37
N ARG A 90 12.04 6.11 11.53
CA ARG A 90 13.24 6.19 10.69
C ARG A 90 14.28 5.22 11.22
N ASP A 91 15.06 4.63 10.31
CA ASP A 91 16.19 3.80 10.71
C ASP A 91 17.25 4.67 11.38
N ALA A 92 17.85 4.14 12.44
CA ALA A 92 18.85 4.87 13.20
C ALA A 92 20.15 5.06 12.42
N ASP A 93 20.46 4.13 11.51
CA ASP A 93 21.75 4.11 10.81
C ASP A 93 21.65 4.48 9.34
N LEU A 94 20.53 4.15 8.69
CA LEU A 94 20.33 4.36 7.26
C LEU A 94 19.29 5.44 7.04
N GLN A 95 19.70 6.56 6.47
CA GLN A 95 18.81 7.71 6.29
C GLN A 95 17.66 7.44 5.33
N ASP A 96 17.86 6.53 4.38
CA ASP A 96 16.85 6.23 3.36
C ASP A 96 15.97 5.03 3.71
N ARG A 97 16.07 4.49 4.93
CA ARG A 97 15.25 3.36 5.35
C ARG A 97 14.17 3.82 6.31
N ILE A 98 12.96 3.34 6.04
CA ILE A 98 11.78 3.58 6.88
C ILE A 98 11.30 2.25 7.40
N TRP A 99 10.94 2.21 8.68
CA TRP A 99 10.36 1.05 9.33
C TRP A 99 8.89 1.29 9.64
N ILE A 100 8.07 0.25 9.51
CA ILE A 100 6.71 0.23 10.04
C ILE A 100 6.68 -0.84 11.11
N PHE A 101 6.29 -0.47 12.31
CA PHE A 101 6.17 -1.37 13.44
C PHE A 101 4.71 -1.62 13.76
N GLY A 102 4.41 -2.83 14.22
CA GLY A 102 3.08 -3.21 14.67
C GLY A 102 3.06 -3.50 16.15
N PRO A 103 1.91 -3.90 16.68
CA PRO A 103 1.77 -4.20 18.10
C PRO A 103 2.54 -5.41 18.56
N GLY A 104 2.88 -6.32 17.65
CA GLY A 104 3.69 -7.49 17.99
C GLY A 104 5.18 -7.19 17.89
N SER A 105 5.98 -7.82 18.72
CA SER A 105 7.42 -7.54 18.74
C SER A 105 8.11 -7.92 17.43
N ASP A 106 7.54 -8.85 16.68
CA ASP A 106 8.13 -9.32 15.42
C ASP A 106 7.47 -8.68 14.21
N ASP A 107 6.53 -7.77 14.43
CA ASP A 107 5.79 -7.14 13.33
C ASP A 107 6.50 -5.88 12.89
N ALA A 108 7.55 -6.07 12.11
CA ALA A 108 8.27 -4.94 11.55
C ALA A 108 8.61 -5.23 10.09
N VAL A 109 8.43 -4.23 9.25
CA VAL A 109 8.84 -4.27 7.86
C VAL A 109 9.58 -2.99 7.55
N SER A 110 10.38 -2.99 6.50
CA SER A 110 11.12 -1.80 6.13
C SER A 110 11.14 -1.65 4.62
N ALA A 111 11.50 -0.46 4.19
CA ALA A 111 11.74 -0.16 2.78
C ALA A 111 12.74 0.98 2.69
N ARG A 112 13.38 1.09 1.53
CA ARG A 112 14.42 2.09 1.31
C ARG A 112 14.14 2.90 0.06
N HIS A 113 14.26 4.22 0.19
CA HIS A 113 14.26 5.14 -0.94
C HIS A 113 14.73 6.49 -0.46
N VAL A 114 15.49 7.19 -1.28
CA VAL A 114 15.94 8.54 -0.95
C VAL A 114 14.77 9.52 -0.89
N LEU A 115 13.70 9.26 -1.64
CA LEU A 115 12.46 10.05 -1.57
C LEU A 115 11.57 9.42 -0.51
N GLU A 116 11.40 10.12 0.58
CA GLU A 116 10.73 9.60 1.76
C GLU A 116 9.31 9.09 1.50
N PRO A 117 8.48 9.79 0.70
CA PRO A 117 7.13 9.26 0.42
C PRO A 117 7.14 7.88 -0.24
N LEU A 118 8.12 7.62 -1.11
CA LEU A 118 8.24 6.32 -1.75
C LEU A 118 8.70 5.24 -0.76
N ALA A 119 9.61 5.59 0.15
CA ALA A 119 10.02 4.65 1.19
C ALA A 119 8.86 4.31 2.13
N ILE A 120 8.10 5.31 2.55
CA ILE A 120 6.95 5.11 3.43
C ILE A 120 5.89 4.26 2.71
N SER A 121 5.57 4.59 1.47
CA SER A 121 4.58 3.83 0.71
C SER A 121 5.00 2.37 0.54
N ALA A 122 6.27 2.13 0.21
CA ALA A 122 6.77 0.76 0.05
C ALA A 122 6.69 -0.02 1.35
N ALA A 123 7.09 0.61 2.47
CA ALA A 123 7.03 -0.06 3.77
C ALA A 123 5.59 -0.37 4.15
N CYS A 124 4.67 0.57 3.93
CA CYS A 124 3.24 0.36 4.21
C CYS A 124 2.70 -0.81 3.38
N LEU A 125 3.05 -0.86 2.10
CA LEU A 125 2.61 -1.95 1.22
C LEU A 125 3.11 -3.29 1.73
N ARG A 126 4.35 -3.35 2.22
CA ARG A 126 4.89 -4.58 2.81
C ARG A 126 4.13 -4.99 4.06
N MET A 127 3.76 -4.02 4.90
CA MET A 127 2.96 -4.33 6.08
C MET A 127 1.57 -4.81 5.68
N HIS A 128 0.92 -4.17 4.71
CA HIS A 128 -0.37 -4.64 4.21
C HIS A 128 -0.27 -6.05 3.64
N ALA A 129 0.80 -6.35 2.92
CA ALA A 129 1.03 -7.70 2.39
C ALA A 129 1.12 -8.72 3.51
N ARG A 130 1.85 -8.38 4.57
CA ARG A 130 2.01 -9.26 5.72
C ARG A 130 0.67 -9.53 6.39
N LEU A 131 -0.13 -8.49 6.58
CA LEU A 131 -1.43 -8.64 7.24
C LEU A 131 -2.39 -9.46 6.38
N LYS A 132 -2.37 -9.28 5.07
CA LYS A 132 -3.25 -10.03 4.15
C LYS A 132 -2.79 -11.47 3.97
N GLY A 133 -1.50 -11.71 4.09
CA GLY A 133 -0.94 -13.04 3.90
C GLY A 133 -0.99 -13.93 5.12
N VAL A 134 -1.34 -13.37 6.29
CA VAL A 134 -1.40 -14.14 7.53
C VAL A 134 -2.71 -14.92 7.56
N SER A 135 -2.63 -16.20 7.92
CA SER A 135 -3.82 -17.01 8.09
C SER A 135 -4.67 -16.45 9.23
N PRO A 136 -6.00 -16.44 9.09
CA PRO A 136 -6.84 -15.94 10.17
C PRO A 136 -6.66 -16.77 11.44
N PRO A 137 -6.79 -16.15 12.60
CA PRO A 137 -6.69 -16.88 13.86
C PRO A 137 -7.82 -17.88 13.99
N ARG A 138 -7.58 -18.92 14.70
CA ARG A 138 -8.56 -19.98 14.88
C ARG A 138 -9.38 -19.83 16.12
#